data_29f7a36ed1105cd098103366f8ff4624
#
_entry.id   29f7a36ed1105cd098103366f8ff4624
#
_cell.length_a   1.000
_cell.length_b   1.000
_cell.length_c   1.000
_cell.angle_alpha   90.00
_cell.angle_beta   90.00
_cell.angle_gamma   90.00
#
_symmetry.space_group_name_H-M   'P 1'
#
loop_
_entity.id
_entity.type
_entity.pdbx_description
1 polymer ?
#
loop_
_entity_poly.entity_id
_entity_poly.type
_entity_poly.pdbx_seq_one_letter_code
_entity_poly.pdbx_strand_id
1 'polypeptide(L)'
;MNIYLVEDDEIYAEFIKKSLTQNPGYTVKHFHNAEDALAAVNGKLPDVMIVDYKLPGMSGIELYEKIKSLIREENKVILLSAIDDGNMVLSFIQKGVRDYVIKDETVIESLVAILEGKEDEFLFN
;
A
#
# COMPACT_ATOMS: atom_id res chain seq x y z
N MET A 1 -1.19 -5.78 13.99
CA MET A 1 -0.80 -4.79 12.97
C MET A 1 -2.04 -4.31 12.21
N ASN A 2 -2.25 -3.02 12.23
CA ASN A 2 -3.37 -2.36 11.55
C ASN A 2 -2.97 -1.98 10.13
N ILE A 3 -3.72 -2.48 9.15
CA ILE A 3 -3.43 -2.25 7.73
C ILE A 3 -4.64 -1.60 7.08
N TYR A 4 -4.44 -0.48 6.38
CA TYR A 4 -5.44 0.10 5.49
C TYR A 4 -5.11 -0.30 4.07
N LEU A 5 -6.11 -0.83 3.37
CA LEU A 5 -5.98 -1.20 1.96
C LEU A 5 -6.89 -0.30 1.14
N VAL A 6 -6.30 0.50 0.26
CA VAL A 6 -7.05 1.45 -0.59
C VAL A 6 -7.01 0.93 -2.01
N GLU A 7 -8.12 0.37 -2.46
CA GLU A 7 -8.23 -0.31 -3.74
C GLU A 7 -9.68 -0.24 -4.22
N ASP A 8 -9.91 0.23 -5.45
CA ASP A 8 -11.25 0.36 -5.99
C ASP A 8 -11.81 -0.94 -6.60
N ASP A 9 -10.95 -1.89 -6.95
CA ASP A 9 -11.37 -3.21 -7.44
C ASP A 9 -11.71 -4.11 -6.26
N GLU A 10 -13.00 -4.40 -6.06
CA GLU A 10 -13.46 -5.19 -4.92
C GLU A 10 -12.91 -6.62 -4.92
N ILE A 11 -12.79 -7.22 -6.09
CA ILE A 11 -12.31 -8.61 -6.21
C ILE A 11 -10.83 -8.66 -5.81
N TYR A 12 -10.04 -7.73 -6.34
CA TYR A 12 -8.61 -7.68 -6.03
C TYR A 12 -8.38 -7.36 -4.54
N ALA A 13 -9.14 -6.40 -4.00
CA ALA A 13 -9.05 -6.05 -2.60
C ALA A 13 -9.37 -7.24 -1.69
N GLU A 14 -10.40 -8.01 -2.03
CA GLU A 14 -10.78 -9.20 -1.26
C GLU A 14 -9.67 -10.25 -1.30
N PHE A 15 -9.05 -10.43 -2.46
CA PHE A 15 -7.91 -11.34 -2.60
C PHE A 15 -6.75 -10.95 -1.68
N ILE A 16 -6.37 -9.67 -1.70
CA ILE A 16 -5.28 -9.20 -0.84
C ILE A 16 -5.66 -9.33 0.63
N LYS A 17 -6.86 -8.92 1.00
CA LYS A 17 -7.31 -8.97 2.39
C LYS A 17 -7.31 -10.40 2.92
N LYS A 18 -7.87 -11.34 2.16
CA LYS A 18 -7.89 -12.74 2.58
C LYS A 18 -6.50 -13.32 2.70
N SER A 19 -5.61 -12.97 1.78
CA SER A 19 -4.24 -13.46 1.80
C SER A 19 -3.48 -12.94 3.02
N LEU A 20 -3.60 -11.65 3.31
CA LEU A 20 -2.89 -11.05 4.45
C LEU A 20 -3.46 -11.48 5.79
N THR A 21 -4.77 -11.64 5.89
CA THR A 21 -5.42 -12.04 7.16
C THR A 21 -5.28 -13.52 7.47
N GLN A 22 -4.59 -14.30 6.64
CA GLN A 22 -4.10 -15.62 7.03
C GLN A 22 -3.23 -15.51 8.29
N ASN A 23 -2.52 -14.41 8.45
CA ASN A 23 -1.82 -14.10 9.69
C ASN A 23 -2.82 -13.48 10.67
N PRO A 24 -3.13 -14.14 11.82
CA PRO A 24 -4.13 -13.61 12.75
C PRO A 24 -3.71 -12.30 13.43
N GLY A 25 -2.44 -11.92 13.34
CA GLY A 25 -1.95 -10.64 13.86
C GLY A 25 -2.23 -9.45 12.94
N TYR A 26 -2.74 -9.68 11.72
CA TYR A 26 -3.00 -8.63 10.76
C TYR A 26 -4.49 -8.32 10.67
N THR A 27 -4.83 -7.04 10.82
CA THR A 27 -6.20 -6.54 10.65
C THR A 27 -6.20 -5.63 9.42
N VAL A 28 -7.04 -5.92 8.43
CA VAL A 28 -7.09 -5.16 7.19
C VAL A 28 -8.44 -4.45 7.09
N LYS A 29 -8.41 -3.12 6.94
CA LYS A 29 -9.58 -2.32 6.66
C LYS A 29 -9.50 -1.85 5.22
N HIS A 30 -10.53 -2.17 4.44
CA HIS A 30 -10.58 -1.85 3.01
C HIS A 30 -11.33 -0.55 2.77
N PHE A 31 -10.75 0.33 1.94
CA PHE A 31 -11.37 1.57 1.46
C PHE A 31 -11.41 1.51 -0.06
N HIS A 32 -12.55 1.89 -0.63
CA HIS A 32 -12.76 1.87 -2.08
C HIS A 32 -12.13 3.06 -2.80
N ASN A 33 -11.80 4.11 -2.06
CA ASN A 33 -11.24 5.33 -2.62
C ASN A 33 -10.29 6.00 -1.63
N ALA A 34 -9.47 6.91 -2.15
CA ALA A 34 -8.47 7.60 -1.34
C ALA A 34 -9.11 8.62 -0.38
N GLU A 35 -10.22 9.23 -0.78
CA GLU A 35 -10.90 10.23 0.03
C GLU A 35 -11.39 9.64 1.35
N ASP A 36 -11.98 8.44 1.31
CA ASP A 36 -12.45 7.76 2.52
C ASP A 36 -11.28 7.34 3.42
N ALA A 37 -10.19 6.87 2.81
CA ALA A 37 -9.00 6.51 3.56
C ALA A 37 -8.40 7.73 4.25
N LEU A 38 -8.32 8.86 3.55
CA LEU A 38 -7.80 10.09 4.11
C LEU A 38 -8.64 10.56 5.31
N ALA A 39 -9.97 10.49 5.17
CA ALA A 39 -10.88 10.86 6.27
C ALA A 39 -10.67 9.95 7.49
N ALA A 40 -10.41 8.65 7.28
CA ALA A 40 -10.19 7.70 8.36
C ALA A 40 -8.86 7.91 9.08
N VAL A 41 -7.87 8.48 8.42
CA VAL A 41 -6.55 8.76 9.04
C VAL A 41 -6.69 9.72 10.21
N ASN A 42 -7.39 10.80 10.03
CA ASN A 42 -7.69 11.77 11.11
C ASN A 42 -6.47 12.08 11.99
N GLY A 43 -5.34 12.39 11.35
CA GLY A 43 -4.11 12.77 12.04
C GLY A 43 -3.23 11.63 12.51
N LYS A 44 -3.67 10.38 12.40
CA LYS A 44 -2.89 9.21 12.80
C LYS A 44 -2.98 8.11 11.74
N LEU A 45 -1.83 7.72 11.22
CA LEU A 45 -1.75 6.64 10.24
C LEU A 45 -1.92 5.27 10.89
N PRO A 46 -2.43 4.28 10.14
CA PRO A 46 -2.32 2.88 10.55
C PRO A 46 -0.86 2.45 10.52
N ASP A 47 -0.57 1.25 10.98
CA ASP A 47 0.79 0.72 10.91
C ASP A 47 1.27 0.62 9.46
N VAL A 48 0.37 0.20 8.56
CA VAL A 48 0.67 0.07 7.13
C VAL A 48 -0.51 0.56 6.31
N MET A 49 -0.23 1.30 5.25
CA MET A 49 -1.22 1.68 4.26
C MET A 49 -0.77 1.15 2.90
N ILE A 50 -1.60 0.32 2.28
CA ILE A 50 -1.37 -0.24 0.96
C ILE A 50 -2.32 0.47 0.01
N VAL A 51 -1.79 1.18 -0.99
CA VAL A 51 -2.58 2.09 -1.82
C VAL A 51 -2.32 1.82 -3.30
N ASP A 52 -3.38 1.53 -4.05
CA ASP A 52 -3.29 1.53 -5.50
C ASP A 52 -3.04 2.97 -5.96
N TYR A 53 -2.03 3.17 -6.81
CA TYR A 53 -1.75 4.53 -7.27
C TYR A 53 -2.85 5.04 -8.21
N LYS A 54 -3.48 4.15 -8.96
CA LYS A 54 -4.45 4.50 -10.01
C LYS A 54 -5.88 4.33 -9.50
N LEU A 55 -6.35 5.34 -8.78
CA LEU A 55 -7.69 5.36 -8.20
C LEU A 55 -8.54 6.43 -8.88
N PRO A 56 -9.85 6.22 -9.00
CA PRO A 56 -10.75 7.29 -9.47
C PRO A 56 -10.81 8.41 -8.43
N GLY A 57 -10.96 9.66 -8.89
CA GLY A 57 -10.92 10.80 -8.00
C GLY A 57 -9.51 11.09 -7.54
N MET A 58 -9.29 11.17 -6.22
CA MET A 58 -7.95 11.36 -5.68
C MET A 58 -7.11 10.11 -5.97
N SER A 59 -5.94 10.31 -6.61
CA SER A 59 -5.03 9.22 -6.92
C SER A 59 -4.28 8.74 -5.69
N GLY A 60 -3.63 7.56 -5.81
CA GLY A 60 -2.80 7.05 -4.72
C GLY A 60 -1.64 7.97 -4.39
N ILE A 61 -1.03 8.58 -5.41
CA ILE A 61 0.10 9.49 -5.18
C ILE A 61 -0.38 10.81 -4.53
N GLU A 62 -1.56 11.30 -4.89
CA GLU A 62 -2.15 12.46 -4.25
C GLU A 62 -2.44 12.19 -2.77
N LEU A 63 -2.96 11.00 -2.45
CA LEU A 63 -3.15 10.59 -1.07
C LEU A 63 -1.82 10.57 -0.33
N TYR A 64 -0.79 9.98 -0.93
CA TYR A 64 0.55 9.94 -0.34
C TYR A 64 1.05 11.35 -0.02
N GLU A 65 0.91 12.29 -0.96
CA GLU A 65 1.34 13.68 -0.75
C GLU A 65 0.65 14.32 0.46
N LYS A 66 -0.62 13.98 0.67
CA LYS A 66 -1.40 14.56 1.78
C LYS A 66 -1.05 13.97 3.13
N ILE A 67 -0.57 12.72 3.19
CA ILE A 67 -0.29 12.05 4.45
C ILE A 67 1.20 11.94 4.77
N LYS A 68 2.08 12.30 3.85
CA LYS A 68 3.51 12.04 4.02
C LYS A 68 4.12 12.72 5.24
N SER A 69 3.58 13.85 5.66
CA SER A 69 4.05 14.54 6.87
C SER A 69 3.73 13.77 8.16
N LEU A 70 2.82 12.80 8.09
CA LEU A 70 2.42 11.98 9.23
C LEU A 70 3.22 10.68 9.31
N ILE A 71 3.98 10.35 8.26
CA ILE A 71 4.73 9.08 8.20
C ILE A 71 5.90 9.13 9.16
N ARG A 72 5.96 8.15 10.06
CA ARG A 72 7.04 7.98 11.03
C ARG A 72 7.73 6.64 10.77
N GLU A 73 8.79 6.34 11.51
CA GLU A 73 9.56 5.11 11.33
C GLU A 73 8.71 3.84 11.47
N GLU A 74 7.73 3.87 12.36
CA GLU A 74 6.85 2.72 12.61
C GLU A 74 5.77 2.55 11.53
N ASN A 75 5.57 3.53 10.66
CA ASN A 75 4.55 3.47 9.61
C ASN A 75 5.17 3.07 8.27
N LYS A 76 4.42 2.31 7.48
CA LYS A 76 4.80 2.00 6.09
C LYS A 76 3.66 2.40 5.16
N VAL A 77 4.01 3.01 4.04
CA VAL A 77 3.05 3.29 2.96
C VAL A 77 3.58 2.61 1.72
N ILE A 78 2.80 1.68 1.19
CA ILE A 78 3.18 0.85 0.04
C ILE A 78 2.27 1.21 -1.13
N LEU A 79 2.85 1.60 -2.25
CA LEU A 79 2.06 1.84 -3.46
C LEU A 79 1.99 0.58 -4.31
N LEU A 80 0.79 0.26 -4.80
CA LEU A 80 0.57 -0.81 -5.76
C LEU A 80 0.53 -0.22 -7.16
N SER A 81 1.22 -0.84 -8.10
CA SER A 81 1.27 -0.36 -9.46
C SER A 81 1.15 -1.51 -10.45
N ALA A 82 0.55 -1.25 -11.62
CA ALA A 82 0.42 -2.26 -12.65
C ALA A 82 1.77 -2.57 -13.29
N ILE A 83 1.88 -3.76 -13.90
CA ILE A 83 3.13 -4.25 -14.49
C ILE A 83 3.73 -3.28 -15.51
N ASP A 84 2.89 -2.62 -16.30
CA ASP A 84 3.32 -1.76 -17.41
C ASP A 84 3.55 -0.30 -17.02
N ASP A 85 3.50 0.01 -15.74
CA ASP A 85 3.61 1.40 -15.25
C ASP A 85 4.99 1.76 -14.69
N GLY A 86 6.05 1.19 -15.29
CA GLY A 86 7.42 1.41 -14.81
C GLY A 86 7.84 2.88 -14.73
N ASN A 87 7.36 3.73 -15.64
CA ASN A 87 7.67 5.16 -15.62
C ASN A 87 7.06 5.85 -14.39
N MET A 88 5.92 5.35 -13.91
CA MET A 88 5.27 5.90 -12.73
C MET A 88 6.06 5.57 -11.46
N VAL A 89 6.74 4.43 -11.43
CA VAL A 89 7.59 4.04 -10.28
C VAL A 89 8.70 5.07 -10.05
N LEU A 90 9.32 5.57 -11.12
CA LEU A 90 10.33 6.62 -10.98
C LEU A 90 9.74 7.88 -10.37
N SER A 91 8.53 8.24 -10.77
CA SER A 91 7.81 9.38 -10.20
C SER A 91 7.58 9.19 -8.70
N PHE A 92 7.20 7.97 -8.27
CA PHE A 92 7.00 7.68 -6.84
C PHE A 92 8.31 7.87 -6.05
N ILE A 93 9.41 7.34 -6.56
CA ILE A 93 10.72 7.45 -5.91
C ILE A 93 11.11 8.92 -5.78
N GLN A 94 10.91 9.72 -6.83
CA GLN A 94 11.23 11.14 -6.82
C GLN A 94 10.41 11.90 -5.78
N LYS A 95 9.20 11.42 -5.45
CA LYS A 95 8.32 12.05 -4.46
C LYS A 95 8.56 11.51 -3.04
N GLY A 96 9.51 10.60 -2.87
CA GLY A 96 9.89 10.08 -1.56
C GLY A 96 9.24 8.76 -1.16
N VAL A 97 8.48 8.12 -2.07
CA VAL A 97 7.91 6.81 -1.79
C VAL A 97 9.03 5.78 -1.68
N ARG A 98 9.06 5.05 -0.57
CA ARG A 98 10.09 4.04 -0.30
C ARG A 98 9.68 2.64 -0.73
N ASP A 99 8.39 2.32 -0.59
CA ASP A 99 7.90 0.97 -0.83
C ASP A 99 6.86 0.99 -1.94
N TYR A 100 7.08 0.17 -2.95
CA TYR A 100 6.09 -0.05 -3.99
C TYR A 100 6.11 -1.52 -4.38
N VAL A 101 4.98 -2.02 -4.86
CA VAL A 101 4.82 -3.43 -5.25
C VAL A 101 4.08 -3.48 -6.58
N ILE A 102 4.55 -4.34 -7.47
CA ILE A 102 3.90 -4.55 -8.77
C ILE A 102 2.77 -5.58 -8.60
N LYS A 103 1.64 -5.31 -9.23
CA LYS A 103 0.49 -6.23 -9.24
C LYS A 103 0.75 -7.39 -10.21
N ASP A 104 1.59 -8.32 -9.81
CA ASP A 104 1.88 -9.54 -10.58
C ASP A 104 1.60 -10.77 -9.73
N GLU A 105 1.99 -11.95 -10.18
CA GLU A 105 1.73 -13.19 -9.44
C GLU A 105 2.46 -13.29 -8.11
N THR A 106 3.46 -12.43 -7.86
CA THR A 106 4.21 -12.42 -6.60
C THR A 106 3.77 -11.29 -5.66
N VAL A 107 2.62 -10.67 -5.92
CA VAL A 107 2.18 -9.49 -5.13
C VAL A 107 2.09 -9.80 -3.64
N ILE A 108 1.55 -10.95 -3.26
CA ILE A 108 1.38 -11.29 -1.85
C ILE A 108 2.74 -11.51 -1.19
N GLU A 109 3.63 -12.26 -1.81
CA GLU A 109 4.97 -12.50 -1.27
C GLU A 109 5.73 -11.18 -1.08
N SER A 110 5.61 -10.29 -2.04
CA SER A 110 6.25 -8.96 -1.95
C SER A 110 5.68 -8.13 -0.81
N LEU A 111 4.35 -8.11 -0.67
CA LEU A 111 3.71 -7.39 0.43
C LEU A 111 4.13 -7.97 1.78
N VAL A 112 4.08 -9.28 1.94
CA VAL A 112 4.46 -9.95 3.18
C VAL A 112 5.92 -9.67 3.53
N ALA A 113 6.82 -9.69 2.54
CA ALA A 113 8.22 -9.38 2.77
C ALA A 113 8.41 -7.99 3.36
N ILE A 114 7.69 -7.00 2.83
CA ILE A 114 7.75 -5.63 3.36
C ILE A 114 7.15 -5.56 4.77
N LEU A 115 6.00 -6.21 4.99
CA LEU A 115 5.34 -6.23 6.29
C LEU A 115 6.21 -6.86 7.37
N GLU A 116 6.99 -7.87 7.02
CA GLU A 116 7.89 -8.55 7.94
C GLU A 116 9.27 -7.91 8.02
N GLY A 117 9.52 -6.85 7.26
CA GLY A 117 10.83 -6.20 7.23
C GLY A 117 11.91 -7.03 6.55
N LYS A 118 11.53 -7.88 5.60
CA LYS A 118 12.42 -8.81 4.91
C LYS A 118 12.56 -8.52 3.42
N GLU A 119 12.25 -7.32 2.99
CA GLU A 119 12.28 -6.94 1.58
C GLU A 119 13.66 -7.14 0.96
N ASP A 120 14.74 -6.92 1.73
CA ASP A 120 16.11 -7.13 1.23
C ASP A 120 16.37 -8.62 0.95
N GLU A 121 15.93 -9.49 1.85
CA GLU A 121 16.07 -10.93 1.64
C GLU A 121 15.28 -11.41 0.43
N PHE A 122 14.06 -10.89 0.26
CA PHE A 122 13.21 -11.24 -0.87
C PHE A 122 13.81 -10.77 -2.19
N LEU A 123 14.35 -9.54 -2.24
CA LEU A 123 14.85 -8.95 -3.46
C LEU A 123 16.21 -9.55 -3.93
N PHE A 124 17.01 -10.04 -3.02
CA PHE A 124 18.37 -10.50 -3.32
C PHE A 124 18.56 -12.00 -3.20
N ASN A 125 17.50 -12.73 -2.95
CA ASN A 125 17.51 -14.17 -3.00
C ASN A 125 16.93 -14.67 -4.32
#